data_0b80a177ea48efbceb1925300ddaabe7
#
_entry.id   0b80a177ea48efbceb1925300ddaabe7
#
_cell.length_a   1.000
_cell.length_b   1.000
_cell.length_c   1.000
_cell.angle_alpha   90.00
_cell.angle_beta   90.00
_cell.angle_gamma   90.00
#
_symmetry.space_group_name_H-M   'P 1'
#
loop_
_entity.id
_entity.type
_entity.pdbx_description
1 polymer ?
#
loop_
_entity_poly.entity_id
_entity_poly.type
_entity_poly.pdbx_seq_one_letter_code
_entity_poly.pdbx_strand_id
1 'polypeptide(L)'
;MAVKKKGPGWHGIDFDGTLATHGHVGWPEKLGEPIPKMVHRIQNWLENGEQVKILTARVFSGNLKREWERKRIERWCQEHIGRVLPVTSEKDHEMIDLYDDRARQIRRNTGELVASRIAAKAMNAGVRLAVRNIRKVSRSTP
;
A
#
# COMPACT_ATOMS: atom_id res chain seq x y z
N MET A 1 14.44 -25.92 16.29
CA MET A 1 14.17 -24.60 15.68
C MET A 1 13.18 -23.85 16.56
N ALA A 2 13.58 -22.70 17.06
CA ALA A 2 12.64 -21.86 17.81
C ALA A 2 11.57 -21.33 16.85
N VAL A 3 10.31 -21.70 17.09
CA VAL A 3 9.17 -21.04 16.44
C VAL A 3 9.19 -19.59 16.86
N LYS A 4 9.51 -18.67 15.94
CA LYS A 4 9.37 -17.23 16.21
C LYS A 4 7.93 -17.00 16.66
N LYS A 5 7.73 -16.52 17.87
CA LYS A 5 6.41 -16.09 18.35
C LYS A 5 5.87 -15.10 17.31
N LYS A 6 4.66 -15.38 16.80
CA LYS A 6 3.92 -14.38 15.98
C LYS A 6 3.94 -13.07 16.76
N GLY A 7 4.52 -12.02 16.17
CA GLY A 7 4.45 -10.69 16.73
C GLY A 7 2.99 -10.26 16.87
N PRO A 8 2.66 -9.42 17.85
CA PRO A 8 1.32 -8.88 17.97
C PRO A 8 1.04 -7.98 16.76
N GLY A 9 -0.07 -8.26 16.05
CA GLY A 9 -0.56 -7.41 14.98
C GLY A 9 -0.32 -7.94 13.56
N TRP A 10 -0.83 -7.19 12.59
CA TRP A 10 -0.81 -7.55 11.18
C TRP A 10 -0.54 -6.36 10.27
N HIS A 11 0.09 -6.64 9.14
CA HIS A 11 0.24 -5.69 8.04
C HIS A 11 -0.99 -5.73 7.15
N GLY A 12 -1.61 -4.58 6.90
CA GLY A 12 -2.73 -4.43 5.97
C GLY A 12 -2.22 -4.11 4.57
N ILE A 13 -2.69 -4.85 3.58
CA ILE A 13 -2.32 -4.65 2.17
C ILE A 13 -3.59 -4.45 1.36
N ASP A 14 -3.72 -3.29 0.72
CA ASP A 14 -4.75 -3.05 -0.29
C ASP A 14 -4.52 -3.95 -1.50
N PHE A 15 -5.59 -4.33 -2.17
CA PHE A 15 -5.53 -5.26 -3.29
C PHE A 15 -5.33 -4.54 -4.63
N ASP A 16 -6.35 -3.82 -5.10
CA ASP A 16 -6.34 -3.17 -6.41
C ASP A 16 -5.40 -1.95 -6.44
N GLY A 17 -4.39 -1.99 -7.28
CA GLY A 17 -3.39 -0.92 -7.43
C GLY A 17 -2.19 -1.02 -6.49
N THR A 18 -2.22 -1.94 -5.51
CA THR A 18 -1.13 -2.14 -4.54
C THR A 18 -0.54 -3.55 -4.65
N LEU A 19 -1.33 -4.58 -4.49
CA LEU A 19 -0.89 -5.98 -4.62
C LEU A 19 -1.12 -6.53 -6.02
N ALA A 20 -2.24 -6.18 -6.63
CA ALA A 20 -2.62 -6.54 -8.00
C ALA A 20 -2.80 -5.29 -8.85
N THR A 21 -2.53 -5.39 -10.14
CA THR A 21 -2.72 -4.27 -11.08
C THR A 21 -4.17 -3.82 -11.14
N HIS A 22 -4.39 -2.52 -11.35
CA HIS A 22 -5.68 -1.86 -11.39
C HIS A 22 -5.93 -1.19 -12.74
N GLY A 23 -7.21 -1.08 -13.14
CA GLY A 23 -7.59 -0.34 -14.35
C GLY A 23 -7.23 -1.04 -15.67
N HIS A 24 -6.88 -2.33 -15.64
CA HIS A 24 -6.66 -3.14 -16.82
C HIS A 24 -7.97 -3.52 -17.51
N VAL A 25 -7.89 -4.02 -18.74
CA VAL A 25 -9.06 -4.51 -19.47
C VAL A 25 -9.73 -5.66 -18.71
N GLY A 26 -11.03 -5.55 -18.48
CA GLY A 26 -11.82 -6.51 -17.70
C GLY A 26 -11.91 -6.23 -16.19
N TRP A 27 -11.27 -5.16 -15.70
CA TRP A 27 -11.48 -4.71 -14.31
C TRP A 27 -12.90 -4.09 -14.18
N PRO A 28 -13.64 -4.29 -13.08
CA PRO A 28 -13.28 -5.00 -11.84
C PRO A 28 -13.58 -6.51 -11.83
N GLU A 29 -14.21 -7.06 -12.86
CA GLU A 29 -14.62 -8.46 -12.92
C GLU A 29 -13.41 -9.41 -12.97
N LYS A 30 -12.36 -9.01 -13.68
CA LYS A 30 -11.09 -9.73 -13.73
C LYS A 30 -10.13 -9.14 -12.71
N LEU A 31 -9.57 -9.97 -11.84
CA LEU A 31 -8.49 -9.57 -10.93
C LEU A 31 -7.20 -9.30 -11.71
N GLY A 32 -6.43 -8.30 -11.26
CA GLY A 32 -5.18 -7.89 -11.91
C GLY A 32 -4.04 -8.89 -11.71
N GLU A 33 -2.97 -8.66 -12.44
CA GLU A 33 -1.73 -9.40 -12.30
C GLU A 33 -0.99 -9.02 -11.01
N PRO A 34 -0.22 -9.94 -10.43
CA PRO A 34 0.55 -9.65 -9.23
C PRO A 34 1.60 -8.58 -9.46
N ILE A 35 1.78 -7.69 -8.48
CA ILE A 35 2.85 -6.69 -8.47
C ILE A 35 4.05 -7.30 -7.72
N PRO A 36 5.15 -7.63 -8.40
CA PRO A 36 6.22 -8.47 -7.84
C PRO A 36 6.84 -7.92 -6.57
N LYS A 37 7.04 -6.61 -6.47
CA LYS A 37 7.62 -5.98 -5.27
C LYS A 37 6.74 -6.17 -4.02
N MET A 38 5.42 -6.14 -4.17
CA MET A 38 4.50 -6.36 -3.06
C MET A 38 4.39 -7.85 -2.71
N VAL A 39 4.35 -8.72 -3.70
CA VAL A 39 4.36 -10.17 -3.48
C VAL A 39 5.60 -10.58 -2.68
N HIS A 40 6.80 -10.15 -3.09
CA HIS A 40 8.05 -10.44 -2.37
C HIS A 40 8.06 -9.90 -0.94
N ARG A 41 7.54 -8.69 -0.72
CA ARG A 41 7.43 -8.10 0.61
C ARG A 41 6.54 -8.94 1.52
N ILE A 42 5.39 -9.37 1.02
CA ILE A 42 4.47 -10.24 1.76
C ILE A 42 5.12 -11.58 2.06
N GLN A 43 5.77 -12.21 1.08
CA GLN A 43 6.45 -13.48 1.27
C GLN A 43 7.54 -13.39 2.35
N ASN A 44 8.34 -12.32 2.37
CA ASN A 44 9.34 -12.06 3.40
C ASN A 44 8.72 -11.92 4.80
N TRP A 45 7.61 -11.20 4.93
CA TRP A 45 6.91 -11.10 6.21
C TRP A 45 6.40 -12.45 6.71
N LEU A 46 5.77 -13.22 5.82
CA LEU A 46 5.25 -14.55 6.14
C LEU A 46 6.38 -15.52 6.56
N GLU A 47 7.52 -15.49 5.88
CA GLU A 47 8.71 -16.28 6.25
C GLU A 47 9.27 -15.88 7.62
N ASN A 48 9.17 -14.61 8.00
CA ASN A 48 9.56 -14.10 9.30
C ASN A 48 8.50 -14.32 10.40
N GLY A 49 7.38 -14.98 10.09
CA GLY A 49 6.30 -15.26 11.04
C GLY A 49 5.39 -14.05 11.30
N GLU A 50 5.46 -13.00 10.50
CA GLU A 50 4.58 -11.84 10.58
C GLU A 50 3.22 -12.15 9.95
N GLN A 51 2.17 -11.47 10.43
CA GLN A 51 0.81 -11.64 9.93
C GLN A 51 0.48 -10.60 8.87
N VAL A 52 -0.20 -11.03 7.82
CA VAL A 52 -0.64 -10.17 6.72
C VAL A 52 -2.12 -10.42 6.46
N LYS A 53 -2.89 -9.36 6.28
CA LYS A 53 -4.28 -9.41 5.79
C LYS A 53 -4.44 -8.52 4.57
N ILE A 54 -5.26 -8.96 3.63
CA ILE A 54 -5.70 -8.13 2.52
C ILE A 54 -6.83 -7.23 3.02
N LEU A 55 -6.63 -5.91 2.96
CA LEU A 55 -7.61 -4.91 3.34
C LEU A 55 -8.16 -4.26 2.05
N THR A 56 -9.37 -4.63 1.66
CA THR A 56 -9.94 -4.24 0.36
C THR A 56 -11.40 -3.84 0.45
N ALA A 57 -11.78 -2.81 -0.31
CA ALA A 57 -13.16 -2.40 -0.46
C ALA A 57 -14.03 -3.44 -1.19
N ARG A 58 -13.46 -4.42 -1.88
CA ARG A 58 -14.22 -5.46 -2.57
C ARG A 58 -15.13 -6.27 -1.66
N VAL A 59 -14.77 -6.39 -0.37
CA VAL A 59 -15.51 -7.17 0.61
C VAL A 59 -16.25 -6.31 1.64
N PHE A 60 -16.54 -5.05 1.34
CA PHE A 60 -17.29 -4.20 2.27
C PHE A 60 -18.69 -4.78 2.58
N SER A 61 -19.22 -4.48 3.75
CA SER A 61 -20.44 -5.11 4.28
C SER A 61 -21.68 -4.95 3.39
N GLY A 62 -21.77 -3.84 2.63
CA GLY A 62 -22.85 -3.58 1.69
C GLY A 62 -22.74 -4.30 0.34
N ASN A 63 -21.63 -4.98 0.07
CA ASN A 63 -21.48 -5.72 -1.18
C ASN A 63 -22.14 -7.10 -1.09
N LEU A 64 -23.19 -7.32 -1.84
CA LEU A 64 -23.91 -8.60 -1.89
C LEU A 64 -23.04 -9.75 -2.43
N LYS A 65 -22.00 -9.43 -3.18
CA LYS A 65 -21.04 -10.41 -3.73
C LYS A 65 -19.78 -10.55 -2.89
N ARG A 66 -19.74 -9.98 -1.67
CA ARG A 66 -18.52 -9.92 -0.84
C ARG A 66 -17.87 -11.28 -0.58
N GLU A 67 -18.65 -12.33 -0.36
CA GLU A 67 -18.11 -13.67 -0.13
C GLU A 67 -17.53 -14.29 -1.41
N TRP A 68 -18.13 -14.02 -2.54
CA TRP A 68 -17.60 -14.41 -3.84
C TRP A 68 -16.28 -13.66 -4.15
N GLU A 69 -16.22 -12.36 -3.88
CA GLU A 69 -15.00 -11.57 -3.99
C GLU A 69 -13.91 -12.06 -3.04
N ARG A 70 -14.26 -12.36 -1.80
CA ARG A 70 -13.33 -12.91 -0.80
C ARG A 70 -12.69 -14.19 -1.31
N LYS A 71 -13.47 -15.14 -1.76
CA LYS A 71 -12.98 -16.43 -2.27
C LYS A 71 -12.09 -16.27 -3.50
N ARG A 72 -12.39 -15.32 -4.36
CA ARG A 72 -11.55 -15.02 -5.53
C ARG A 72 -10.18 -14.51 -5.11
N ILE A 73 -10.13 -13.57 -4.18
CA ILE A 73 -8.89 -13.00 -3.66
C ILE A 73 -8.09 -14.06 -2.88
N GLU A 74 -8.73 -14.87 -2.06
CA GLU A 74 -8.09 -16.00 -1.37
C GLU A 74 -7.43 -16.96 -2.36
N ARG A 75 -8.11 -17.31 -3.44
CA ARG A 75 -7.56 -18.17 -4.50
C ARG A 75 -6.40 -17.48 -5.22
N TRP A 76 -6.53 -16.21 -5.52
CA TRP A 76 -5.48 -15.39 -6.11
C TRP A 76 -4.23 -15.35 -5.21
N CYS A 77 -4.39 -15.20 -3.91
CA CYS A 77 -3.30 -15.25 -2.94
C CYS A 77 -2.62 -16.62 -2.92
N GLN A 78 -3.39 -17.70 -2.93
CA GLN A 78 -2.83 -19.06 -3.01
C GLN A 78 -2.01 -19.25 -4.28
N GLU A 79 -2.49 -18.75 -5.41
CA GLU A 79 -1.85 -18.90 -6.71
C GLU A 79 -0.56 -18.07 -6.85
N HIS A 80 -0.57 -16.82 -6.39
CA HIS A 80 0.52 -15.86 -6.63
C HIS A 80 1.46 -15.65 -5.43
N ILE A 81 1.00 -15.89 -4.22
CA ILE A 81 1.80 -15.75 -3.00
C ILE A 81 2.23 -17.12 -2.47
N GLY A 82 1.43 -18.15 -2.73
CA GLY A 82 1.63 -19.52 -2.23
C GLY A 82 0.90 -19.83 -0.93
N ARG A 83 0.05 -18.91 -0.46
CA ARG A 83 -0.73 -19.08 0.75
C ARG A 83 -2.03 -18.28 0.68
N VAL A 84 -3.11 -18.83 1.24
CA VAL A 84 -4.35 -18.08 1.48
C VAL A 84 -4.10 -17.08 2.59
N LEU A 85 -4.45 -15.80 2.34
CA LEU A 85 -4.40 -14.73 3.33
C LEU A 85 -5.82 -14.32 3.74
N PRO A 86 -6.02 -13.90 5.01
CA PRO A 86 -7.29 -13.30 5.43
C PRO A 86 -7.61 -12.07 4.60
N VAL A 87 -8.88 -11.92 4.21
CA VAL A 87 -9.39 -10.79 3.43
C VAL A 87 -10.44 -10.06 4.25
N THR A 88 -10.27 -8.77 4.44
CA THR A 88 -11.16 -7.93 5.25
C THR A 88 -11.35 -6.56 4.61
N SER A 89 -12.40 -5.86 5.00
CA SER A 89 -12.60 -4.43 4.72
C SER A 89 -12.48 -3.57 5.98
N GLU A 90 -12.13 -4.16 7.10
CA GLU A 90 -12.14 -3.52 8.41
C GLU A 90 -10.73 -3.42 9.01
N LYS A 91 -10.45 -2.28 9.61
CA LYS A 91 -9.30 -2.08 10.48
C LYS A 91 -9.66 -2.52 11.89
N ASP A 92 -8.70 -3.08 12.61
CA ASP A 92 -8.80 -3.34 14.03
C ASP A 92 -7.57 -2.78 14.78
N HIS A 93 -7.57 -2.88 16.11
CA HIS A 93 -6.49 -2.34 16.93
C HIS A 93 -5.14 -3.07 16.76
N GLU A 94 -5.15 -4.24 16.16
CA GLU A 94 -3.94 -5.03 15.92
C GLU A 94 -3.26 -4.70 14.59
N MET A 95 -3.87 -3.86 13.73
CA MET A 95 -3.23 -3.42 12.49
C MET A 95 -2.00 -2.55 12.79
N ILE A 96 -0.83 -3.01 12.35
CA ILE A 96 0.45 -2.31 12.54
C ILE A 96 0.57 -1.13 11.58
N ASP A 97 0.32 -1.39 10.30
CA ASP A 97 0.43 -0.43 9.21
C ASP A 97 -0.47 -0.82 8.03
N LEU A 98 -0.59 0.08 7.07
CA LEU A 98 -1.38 -0.11 5.85
C LEU A 98 -0.54 0.27 4.63
N TYR A 99 -0.43 -0.63 3.68
CA TYR A 99 0.14 -0.42 2.35
C TYR A 99 -1.00 -0.25 1.35
N ASP A 100 -1.13 0.95 0.80
CA ASP A 100 -2.26 1.34 -0.04
C ASP A 100 -1.81 2.45 -1.00
N ASP A 101 -2.10 2.32 -2.30
CA ASP A 101 -1.70 3.27 -3.34
C ASP A 101 -2.45 4.62 -3.25
N ARG A 102 -3.56 4.67 -2.51
CA ARG A 102 -4.41 5.85 -2.35
C ARG A 102 -4.30 6.53 -0.99
N ALA A 103 -3.64 5.91 -0.02
CA ALA A 103 -3.48 6.46 1.32
C ALA A 103 -2.47 7.61 1.36
N ARG A 104 -2.74 8.58 2.21
CA ARG A 104 -1.80 9.65 2.58
C ARG A 104 -1.39 9.46 4.03
N GLN A 105 -0.10 9.40 4.29
CA GLN A 105 0.40 9.27 5.64
C GLN A 105 0.35 10.61 6.36
N ILE A 106 -0.26 10.63 7.52
CA ILE A 106 -0.33 11.79 8.41
C ILE A 106 0.61 11.57 9.58
N ARG A 107 1.36 12.60 9.96
CA ARG A 107 2.18 12.59 11.16
C ARG A 107 1.29 12.52 12.39
N ARG A 108 1.59 11.55 13.26
CA ARG A 108 0.76 11.30 14.46
C ARG A 108 0.50 12.60 15.25
N ASN A 109 -0.75 12.84 15.59
CA ASN A 109 -1.25 13.94 16.44
C ASN A 109 -1.08 15.36 15.87
N THR A 110 -0.71 15.54 14.60
CA THR A 110 -0.47 16.88 14.02
C THR A 110 -1.38 17.25 12.86
N GLY A 111 -1.91 16.26 12.13
CA GLY A 111 -2.64 16.50 10.88
C GLY A 111 -1.74 16.84 9.69
N GLU A 112 -0.43 16.90 9.87
CA GLU A 112 0.53 17.21 8.80
C GLU A 112 0.77 16.00 7.91
N LEU A 113 0.87 16.23 6.60
CA LEU A 113 1.27 15.21 5.64
C LEU A 113 2.74 14.83 5.83
N VAL A 114 3.02 13.53 5.84
CA VAL A 114 4.38 13.02 5.74
C VAL A 114 4.77 13.00 4.26
N ALA A 115 5.66 13.89 3.84
CA ALA A 115 6.18 13.91 2.49
C ALA A 115 7.02 12.65 2.22
N SER A 116 6.77 11.97 1.09
CA SER A 116 7.68 10.93 0.63
C SER A 116 9.07 11.52 0.35
N ARG A 117 10.13 10.70 0.46
CA ARG A 117 11.50 11.15 0.12
C ARG A 117 11.59 11.69 -1.30
N ILE A 118 10.81 11.15 -2.23
CA ILE A 118 10.76 11.60 -3.63
C ILE A 118 10.10 12.97 -3.72
N ALA A 119 8.96 13.17 -3.04
CA ALA A 119 8.27 14.45 -3.01
C ALA A 119 9.10 15.54 -2.30
N ALA A 120 9.75 15.21 -1.18
CA ALA A 120 10.66 16.12 -0.47
C ALA A 120 11.85 16.54 -1.34
N LYS A 121 12.44 15.59 -2.10
CA LYS A 121 13.53 15.87 -3.02
C LYS A 121 13.09 16.77 -4.20
N ALA A 122 11.89 16.55 -4.76
CA ALA A 122 11.32 17.37 -5.81
C ALA A 122 10.99 18.79 -5.31
N MET A 123 10.41 18.93 -4.10
CA MET A 123 10.15 20.23 -3.47
C MET A 123 11.45 21.00 -3.22
N ASN A 124 12.49 20.37 -2.69
CA ASN A 124 13.80 20.99 -2.48
C ASN A 124 14.48 21.41 -3.80
N ALA A 125 14.33 20.63 -4.86
CA ALA A 125 14.81 20.98 -6.19
C ALA A 125 14.05 22.21 -6.76
N GLY A 126 12.73 22.28 -6.58
CA GLY A 126 11.89 23.42 -6.96
C GLY A 126 12.28 24.69 -6.21
N VAL A 127 12.49 24.63 -4.91
CA VAL A 127 12.97 25.77 -4.08
C VAL A 127 14.34 26.24 -4.53
N ARG A 128 15.29 25.34 -4.78
CA ARG A 128 16.63 25.68 -5.30
C ARG A 128 16.56 26.37 -6.67
N LEU A 129 15.68 25.95 -7.55
CA LEU A 129 15.47 26.56 -8.86
C LEU A 129 14.90 27.98 -8.74
N ALA A 130 13.90 28.18 -7.86
CA ALA A 130 13.31 29.49 -7.60
C ALA A 130 14.33 30.47 -7.02
N VAL A 131 15.13 30.07 -6.04
CA VAL A 131 16.22 30.90 -5.47
C VAL A 131 17.28 31.23 -6.53
N ARG A 132 17.62 30.32 -7.42
CA ARG A 132 18.58 30.53 -8.49
C ARG A 132 18.07 31.56 -9.51
N ASN A 133 16.78 31.55 -9.82
CA ASN A 133 16.15 32.54 -10.71
C ASN A 133 16.08 33.92 -10.09
N ILE A 134 15.77 34.04 -8.79
CA ILE A 134 15.79 35.34 -8.08
C ILE A 134 17.20 35.95 -8.09
N ARG A 135 18.25 35.16 -7.83
CA ARG A 135 19.65 35.64 -7.88
C ARG A 135 20.11 36.05 -9.27
N LYS A 136 19.55 35.47 -10.34
CA LYS A 136 19.84 35.85 -11.72
C LYS A 136 19.23 37.23 -12.06
N VAL A 137 17.98 37.48 -11.62
CA VAL A 137 17.27 38.73 -11.83
C VAL A 137 17.95 39.89 -11.08
N SER A 138 18.42 39.66 -9.83
CA SER A 138 19.11 40.68 -9.03
C SER A 138 20.52 41.06 -9.56
N ARG A 139 21.10 40.27 -10.45
CA ARG A 139 22.42 40.55 -11.06
C ARG A 139 22.31 41.23 -12.44
N SER A 140 21.13 41.37 -13.00
CA SER A 140 20.87 41.95 -14.30
C SER A 140 20.25 43.34 -14.27
N THR A 141 20.19 44.00 -13.12
CA THR A 141 19.81 45.42 -12.99
C THR A 141 21.08 46.26 -12.95
N PRO A 142 21.26 47.23 -13.90
CA PRO A 142 22.41 48.12 -13.93
C PRO A 142 22.44 49.12 -12.76
#